data_13c4abf26acdc972e50e1f67defef6a3
#
_entry.id   13c4abf26acdc972e50e1f67defef6a3
#
_cell.length_a   1.000
_cell.length_b   1.000
_cell.length_c   1.000
_cell.angle_alpha   90.00
_cell.angle_beta   90.00
_cell.angle_gamma   90.00
#
_symmetry.space_group_name_H-M   'P 1'
#
loop_
_entity.id
_entity.type
_entity.pdbx_description
1 polymer ?
#
loop_
_entity_poly.entity_id
_entity_poly.type
_entity_poly.pdbx_seq_one_letter_code
_entity_poly.pdbx_strand_id
1 'polypeptide(L)'
;MITPQLLAQSPLFAGLPDDYLARFAALAHEVTCEAGNALFREGEEASRLYILLSGKVSVQVQPTALTHPLTIVSLSTLGQLVGWSGFMPPNYYTASAICQEDSHLLAFDGAAFNRLLEENHEWGFTIMRRIAGVISQRLRTIQGMVLKTLYHHDEQ
;
A
#
# COMPACT_ATOMS: atom_id res chain seq x y z
N MET A 1 -12.45 4.49 -17.19
CA MET A 1 -13.36 4.96 -16.12
C MET A 1 -13.24 4.03 -14.92
N ILE A 2 -13.11 4.60 -13.74
CA ILE A 2 -13.02 3.83 -12.49
C ILE A 2 -14.43 3.50 -12.05
N THR A 3 -14.72 2.20 -11.90
CA THR A 3 -16.06 1.71 -11.56
C THR A 3 -16.08 1.04 -10.19
N PRO A 4 -17.25 1.00 -9.51
CA PRO A 4 -17.39 0.20 -8.30
C PRO A 4 -16.99 -1.26 -8.47
N GLN A 5 -17.28 -1.84 -9.64
CA GLN A 5 -16.95 -3.24 -9.95
C GLN A 5 -15.43 -3.46 -10.02
N LEU A 6 -14.68 -2.47 -10.53
CA LEU A 6 -13.21 -2.54 -10.53
C LEU A 6 -12.67 -2.53 -9.10
N LEU A 7 -13.17 -1.63 -8.25
CA LEU A 7 -12.76 -1.56 -6.84
C LEU A 7 -13.12 -2.85 -6.09
N ALA A 8 -14.27 -3.45 -6.37
CA ALA A 8 -14.71 -4.68 -5.71
C ALA A 8 -13.76 -5.87 -5.96
N GLN A 9 -12.92 -5.79 -6.97
CA GLN A 9 -11.89 -6.82 -7.24
C GLN A 9 -10.72 -6.74 -6.25
N SER A 10 -10.55 -5.61 -5.56
CA SER A 10 -9.55 -5.50 -4.51
C SER A 10 -10.03 -6.17 -3.22
N PRO A 11 -9.17 -6.97 -2.55
CA PRO A 11 -9.52 -7.53 -1.24
C PRO A 11 -9.90 -6.45 -0.21
N LEU A 12 -9.41 -5.23 -0.40
CA LEU A 12 -9.73 -4.11 0.49
C LEU A 12 -11.20 -3.71 0.43
N PHE A 13 -11.80 -3.78 -0.76
CA PHE A 13 -13.16 -3.31 -1.03
C PHE A 13 -14.18 -4.43 -1.28
N ALA A 14 -13.75 -5.69 -1.28
CA ALA A 14 -14.63 -6.82 -1.60
C ALA A 14 -15.84 -6.90 -0.66
N GLY A 15 -17.03 -7.09 -1.23
CA GLY A 15 -18.27 -7.26 -0.47
C GLY A 15 -18.92 -5.98 0.04
N LEU A 16 -18.35 -4.81 -0.25
CA LEU A 16 -18.94 -3.53 0.13
C LEU A 16 -20.12 -3.17 -0.79
N PRO A 17 -21.13 -2.41 -0.30
CA PRO A 17 -22.24 -1.95 -1.13
C PRO A 17 -21.79 -1.09 -2.31
N ASP A 18 -22.46 -1.23 -3.45
CA ASP A 18 -22.10 -0.53 -4.68
C ASP A 18 -22.15 1.01 -4.54
N ASP A 19 -23.11 1.52 -3.78
CA ASP A 19 -23.22 2.98 -3.53
C ASP A 19 -22.03 3.51 -2.73
N TYR A 20 -21.55 2.75 -1.76
CA TYR A 20 -20.36 3.09 -0.98
C TYR A 20 -19.09 2.99 -1.83
N LEU A 21 -18.96 1.92 -2.63
CA LEU A 21 -17.86 1.76 -3.59
C LEU A 21 -17.83 2.88 -4.63
N ALA A 22 -18.97 3.34 -5.09
CA ALA A 22 -19.06 4.45 -6.04
C ALA A 22 -18.44 5.74 -5.49
N ARG A 23 -18.52 5.96 -4.19
CA ARG A 23 -17.92 7.12 -3.54
C ARG A 23 -16.40 7.03 -3.53
N PHE A 24 -15.84 5.85 -3.29
CA PHE A 24 -14.39 5.63 -3.41
C PHE A 24 -13.94 5.75 -4.87
N ALA A 25 -14.71 5.21 -5.80
CA ALA A 25 -14.41 5.32 -7.23
C ALA A 25 -14.33 6.79 -7.70
N ALA A 26 -15.21 7.63 -7.16
CA ALA A 26 -15.21 9.06 -7.47
C ALA A 26 -13.98 9.81 -6.93
N LEU A 27 -13.34 9.30 -5.88
CA LEU A 27 -12.10 9.86 -5.32
C LEU A 27 -10.84 9.37 -6.03
N ALA A 28 -10.91 8.23 -6.70
CA ALA A 28 -9.75 7.57 -7.26
C ALA A 28 -9.27 8.25 -8.53
N HIS A 29 -7.95 8.33 -8.69
CA HIS A 29 -7.28 8.80 -9.90
C HIS A 29 -6.38 7.70 -10.44
N GLU A 30 -6.39 7.51 -11.76
CA GLU A 30 -5.44 6.61 -12.40
C GLU A 30 -4.06 7.27 -12.43
N VAL A 31 -3.04 6.52 -12.01
CA VAL A 31 -1.64 6.92 -12.13
C VAL A 31 -0.84 5.80 -12.78
N THR A 32 0.17 6.21 -13.54
CA THR A 32 1.13 5.28 -14.15
C THR A 32 2.50 5.55 -13.56
N CYS A 33 3.29 4.49 -13.42
CA CYS A 33 4.67 4.59 -12.94
C CYS A 33 5.53 3.68 -13.82
N GLU A 34 6.50 4.26 -14.50
CA GLU A 34 7.41 3.51 -15.37
C GLU A 34 8.38 2.65 -14.57
N ALA A 35 8.79 1.54 -15.18
CA ALA A 35 9.79 0.66 -14.60
C ALA A 35 11.05 1.43 -14.17
N GLY A 36 11.53 1.17 -12.96
CA GLY A 36 12.70 1.83 -12.37
C GLY A 36 12.39 3.11 -11.60
N ASN A 37 11.20 3.68 -11.73
CA ASN A 37 10.82 4.89 -11.02
C ASN A 37 10.22 4.59 -9.65
N ALA A 38 10.34 5.56 -8.75
CA ALA A 38 9.72 5.50 -7.44
C ALA A 38 8.30 6.08 -7.51
N LEU A 39 7.34 5.34 -6.97
CA LEU A 39 6.01 5.87 -6.70
C LEU A 39 6.06 6.87 -5.53
N PHE A 40 6.81 6.51 -4.51
CA PHE A 40 7.19 7.36 -3.39
C PHE A 40 8.46 6.81 -2.73
N ARG A 41 9.12 7.65 -1.91
CA ARG A 41 10.35 7.30 -1.20
C ARG A 41 10.17 7.32 0.31
N GLU A 42 10.89 6.44 0.99
CA GLU A 42 10.98 6.40 2.45
C GLU A 42 11.35 7.78 3.01
N GLY A 43 10.61 8.24 4.02
CA GLY A 43 10.80 9.52 4.68
C GLY A 43 10.11 10.71 4.03
N GLU A 44 9.55 10.56 2.82
CA GLU A 44 8.74 11.61 2.21
C GLU A 44 7.41 11.77 2.92
N GLU A 45 6.89 12.99 2.92
CA GLU A 45 5.54 13.27 3.41
C GLU A 45 4.52 12.48 2.60
N ALA A 46 3.59 11.82 3.28
CA ALA A 46 2.62 10.93 2.67
C ALA A 46 1.22 11.56 2.69
N SER A 47 0.63 11.78 1.52
CA SER A 47 -0.73 12.31 1.37
C SER A 47 -1.63 11.39 0.55
N ARG A 48 -1.10 10.33 -0.03
CA ARG A 48 -1.82 9.41 -0.91
C ARG A 48 -1.58 7.96 -0.54
N LEU A 49 -2.60 7.14 -0.75
CA LEU A 49 -2.48 5.69 -0.79
C LEU A 49 -2.86 5.21 -2.18
N TYR A 50 -2.43 4.00 -2.53
CA TYR A 50 -2.57 3.47 -3.87
C TYR A 50 -3.08 2.04 -3.84
N ILE A 51 -3.81 1.67 -4.90
CA ILE A 51 -4.22 0.29 -5.17
C ILE A 51 -3.61 -0.13 -6.51
N LEU A 52 -2.89 -1.24 -6.52
CA LEU A 52 -2.28 -1.76 -7.75
C LEU A 52 -3.34 -2.33 -8.69
N LEU A 53 -3.30 -1.92 -9.95
CA LEU A 53 -4.14 -2.48 -11.02
C LEU A 53 -3.36 -3.48 -11.87
N SER A 54 -2.14 -3.10 -12.27
CA SER A 54 -1.25 -3.97 -13.06
C SER A 54 0.19 -3.54 -12.88
N GLY A 55 1.12 -4.43 -13.23
CA GLY A 55 2.54 -4.19 -13.09
C GLY A 55 3.12 -4.83 -11.83
N LYS A 56 4.25 -4.32 -11.38
CA LYS A 56 4.96 -4.86 -10.22
C LYS A 56 5.65 -3.76 -9.43
N VAL A 57 5.35 -3.69 -8.14
CA VAL A 57 5.89 -2.69 -7.21
C VAL A 57 6.67 -3.39 -6.11
N SER A 58 7.91 -2.98 -5.91
CA SER A 58 8.79 -3.45 -4.82
C SER A 58 8.73 -2.46 -3.67
N VAL A 59 8.38 -2.93 -2.48
CA VAL A 59 8.42 -2.14 -1.25
C VAL A 59 9.77 -2.37 -0.58
N GLN A 60 10.53 -1.30 -0.41
CA GLN A 60 11.94 -1.35 -0.01
C GLN A 60 12.22 -0.42 1.16
N VAL A 61 13.17 -0.83 2.01
CA VAL A 61 13.76 0.02 3.05
C VAL A 61 15.26 0.10 2.84
N GLN A 62 15.87 1.23 3.20
CA GLN A 62 17.31 1.42 3.15
C GLN A 62 17.87 1.45 4.57
N PRO A 63 18.35 0.33 5.10
CA PRO A 63 19.02 0.32 6.41
C PRO A 63 20.32 1.14 6.36
N THR A 64 20.61 1.87 7.43
CA THR A 64 21.83 2.70 7.52
C THR A 64 23.12 1.87 7.44
N ALA A 65 23.04 0.60 7.85
CA ALA A 65 24.18 -0.31 7.85
C ALA A 65 24.46 -0.96 6.48
N LEU A 66 23.56 -0.81 5.51
CA LEU A 66 23.68 -1.45 4.20
C LEU A 66 23.89 -0.43 3.10
N THR A 67 24.58 -0.85 2.06
CA THR A 67 24.84 -0.04 0.87
C THR A 67 23.74 -0.17 -0.20
N HIS A 68 22.81 -1.11 -0.01
CA HIS A 68 21.73 -1.38 -0.96
C HIS A 68 20.40 -1.51 -0.21
N PRO A 69 19.28 -1.20 -0.86
CA PRO A 69 17.98 -1.35 -0.23
C PRO A 69 17.59 -2.82 -0.05
N LEU A 70 16.77 -3.08 0.96
CA LEU A 70 16.15 -4.38 1.18
C LEU A 70 14.71 -4.36 0.69
N THR A 71 14.35 -5.33 -0.14
CA THR A 71 12.96 -5.54 -0.55
C THR A 71 12.21 -6.27 0.57
N ILE A 72 11.17 -5.62 1.10
CA ILE A 72 10.28 -6.22 2.10
C ILE A 72 9.27 -7.14 1.42
N VAL A 73 8.65 -6.65 0.34
CA VAL A 73 7.64 -7.38 -0.41
C VAL A 73 7.59 -6.88 -1.85
N SER A 74 7.25 -7.77 -2.77
CA SER A 74 6.91 -7.42 -4.17
C SER A 74 5.41 -7.60 -4.37
N LEU A 75 4.76 -6.55 -4.85
CA LEU A 75 3.33 -6.51 -5.10
C LEU A 75 3.08 -6.61 -6.59
N SER A 76 2.30 -7.61 -7.02
CA SER A 76 2.03 -7.89 -8.44
C SER A 76 0.59 -8.32 -8.70
N THR A 77 -0.25 -8.35 -7.67
CA THR A 77 -1.63 -8.80 -7.77
C THR A 77 -2.57 -7.60 -7.75
N LEU A 78 -3.54 -7.60 -8.67
CA LEU A 78 -4.57 -6.58 -8.73
C LEU A 78 -5.25 -6.40 -7.36
N GLY A 79 -5.38 -5.17 -6.93
CA GLY A 79 -6.07 -4.82 -5.71
C GLY A 79 -5.20 -4.69 -4.47
N GLN A 80 -3.90 -4.99 -4.57
CA GLN A 80 -3.00 -4.84 -3.42
C GLN A 80 -2.78 -3.38 -3.04
N LEU A 81 -2.78 -3.13 -1.73
CA LEU A 81 -2.59 -1.79 -1.15
C LEU A 81 -1.11 -1.41 -1.11
N VAL A 82 -0.82 -0.19 -1.55
CA VAL A 82 0.51 0.42 -1.51
C VAL A 82 0.41 1.77 -0.80
N GLY A 83 1.21 1.98 0.23
CA GLY A 83 1.37 3.29 0.85
C GLY A 83 0.28 3.72 1.82
N TRP A 84 -0.09 2.89 2.80
CA TRP A 84 -1.10 3.25 3.81
C TRP A 84 -0.75 4.50 4.63
N SER A 85 0.51 4.92 4.69
CA SER A 85 0.94 6.14 5.38
C SER A 85 0.26 7.40 4.84
N GLY A 86 -0.29 7.34 3.63
CA GLY A 86 -1.04 8.45 3.02
C GLY A 86 -2.26 8.89 3.82
N PHE A 87 -2.81 8.02 4.66
CA PHE A 87 -3.94 8.38 5.52
C PHE A 87 -3.73 8.04 7.00
N MET A 88 -2.56 7.47 7.35
CA MET A 88 -2.19 7.13 8.73
C MET A 88 -1.16 8.11 9.28
N PRO A 89 -1.44 8.78 10.43
CA PRO A 89 -0.45 9.61 11.09
C PRO A 89 0.79 8.79 11.48
N PRO A 90 1.99 9.38 11.45
CA PRO A 90 2.34 10.79 11.22
C PRO A 90 2.46 11.22 9.76
N ASN A 91 1.95 10.44 8.80
CA ASN A 91 1.91 10.75 7.38
C ASN A 91 3.29 10.93 6.72
N TYR A 92 4.18 10.03 7.03
CA TYR A 92 5.47 9.85 6.34
C TYR A 92 5.59 8.41 5.88
N TYR A 93 6.06 8.20 4.64
CA TYR A 93 6.26 6.85 4.14
C TYR A 93 7.39 6.14 4.91
N THR A 94 7.09 4.95 5.39
CA THR A 94 8.04 4.13 6.16
C THR A 94 8.90 3.23 5.28
N ALA A 95 8.61 3.20 3.99
CA ALA A 95 9.34 2.44 2.98
C ALA A 95 9.22 3.16 1.64
N SER A 96 10.08 2.83 0.70
CA SER A 96 9.97 3.27 -0.70
C SER A 96 9.16 2.27 -1.51
N ALA A 97 8.40 2.74 -2.49
CA ALA A 97 7.73 1.90 -3.49
C ALA A 97 8.35 2.16 -4.85
N ILE A 98 9.05 1.16 -5.37
CA ILE A 98 9.77 1.23 -6.64
C ILE A 98 9.06 0.34 -7.66
N CYS A 99 8.69 0.91 -8.80
CA CYS A 99 8.06 0.14 -9.87
C CYS A 99 9.11 -0.67 -10.60
N GLN A 100 8.98 -2.00 -10.56
CA GLN A 100 9.88 -2.93 -11.26
C GLN A 100 9.47 -3.18 -12.70
N GLU A 101 8.21 -2.94 -13.00
CA GLU A 101 7.61 -2.96 -14.32
C GLU A 101 6.77 -1.70 -14.48
N ASP A 102 6.43 -1.36 -15.73
CA ASP A 102 5.45 -0.31 -15.97
C ASP A 102 4.15 -0.68 -15.25
N SER A 103 3.72 0.17 -14.35
CA SER A 103 2.63 -0.13 -13.42
C SER A 103 1.49 0.87 -13.54
N HIS A 104 0.27 0.38 -13.39
CA HIS A 104 -0.95 1.18 -13.30
C HIS A 104 -1.53 1.03 -11.91
N LEU A 105 -1.88 2.16 -11.30
CA LEU A 105 -2.41 2.20 -9.95
C LEU A 105 -3.59 3.16 -9.88
N LEU A 106 -4.43 2.97 -8.86
CA LEU A 106 -5.39 3.97 -8.43
C LEU A 106 -4.81 4.71 -7.24
N ALA A 107 -4.78 6.03 -7.31
CA ALA A 107 -4.36 6.91 -6.23
C ALA A 107 -5.58 7.50 -5.52
N PHE A 108 -5.55 7.54 -4.21
CA PHE A 108 -6.57 8.16 -3.36
C PHE A 108 -5.92 9.23 -2.49
N ASP A 109 -6.54 10.40 -2.40
CA ASP A 109 -6.20 11.38 -1.38
C ASP A 109 -6.48 10.79 0.01
N GLY A 110 -5.48 10.79 0.89
CA GLY A 110 -5.58 10.12 2.18
C GLY A 110 -6.62 10.76 3.11
N ALA A 111 -6.73 12.10 3.11
CA ALA A 111 -7.70 12.79 3.93
C ALA A 111 -9.13 12.53 3.44
N ALA A 112 -9.37 12.55 2.14
CA ALA A 112 -10.67 12.23 1.56
C ALA A 112 -11.06 10.77 1.80
N PHE A 113 -10.11 9.85 1.67
CA PHE A 113 -10.30 8.44 1.99
C PHE A 113 -10.74 8.26 3.45
N ASN A 114 -10.04 8.90 4.37
CA ASN A 114 -10.37 8.82 5.79
C ASN A 114 -11.78 9.37 6.09
N ARG A 115 -12.19 10.47 5.45
CA ARG A 115 -13.54 11.00 5.61
C ARG A 115 -14.61 9.98 5.20
N LEU A 116 -14.41 9.23 4.12
CA LEU A 116 -15.35 8.18 3.72
C LEU A 116 -15.44 7.05 4.76
N LEU A 117 -14.31 6.70 5.38
CA LEU A 117 -14.32 5.71 6.46
C LEU A 117 -15.13 6.20 7.68
N GLU A 118 -15.00 7.49 8.03
CA GLU A 118 -15.70 8.10 9.14
C GLU A 118 -17.21 8.25 8.90
N GLU A 119 -17.62 8.47 7.65
CA GLU A 119 -19.03 8.62 7.29
C GLU A 119 -19.83 7.33 7.43
N ASN A 120 -19.22 6.18 7.34
CA ASN A 120 -19.87 4.87 7.50
C ASN A 120 -19.02 3.99 8.41
N HIS A 121 -19.34 3.98 9.70
CA HIS A 121 -18.53 3.29 10.72
C HIS A 121 -18.50 1.78 10.53
N GLU A 122 -19.57 1.17 10.03
CA GLU A 122 -19.62 -0.28 9.80
C GLU A 122 -18.63 -0.71 8.70
N TRP A 123 -18.75 -0.12 7.52
CA TRP A 123 -17.89 -0.46 6.39
C TRP A 123 -16.51 0.16 6.53
N GLY A 124 -16.41 1.33 7.15
CA GLY A 124 -15.13 1.95 7.51
C GLY A 124 -14.34 1.07 8.46
N PHE A 125 -14.96 0.49 9.47
CA PHE A 125 -14.32 -0.48 10.35
C PHE A 125 -13.83 -1.72 9.58
N THR A 126 -14.63 -2.24 8.66
CA THR A 126 -14.26 -3.37 7.82
C THR A 126 -13.01 -3.08 7.00
N ILE A 127 -12.96 -1.92 6.35
CA ILE A 127 -11.80 -1.49 5.57
C ILE A 127 -10.57 -1.33 6.47
N MET A 128 -10.71 -0.65 7.61
CA MET A 128 -9.60 -0.46 8.55
C MET A 128 -9.05 -1.77 9.08
N ARG A 129 -9.92 -2.74 9.38
CA ARG A 129 -9.50 -4.06 9.82
C ARG A 129 -8.69 -4.79 8.74
N ARG A 130 -9.10 -4.64 7.48
CA ARG A 130 -8.37 -5.23 6.35
C ARG A 130 -7.00 -4.56 6.16
N ILE A 131 -6.93 -3.24 6.29
CA ILE A 131 -5.67 -2.49 6.24
C ILE A 131 -4.76 -2.91 7.41
N ALA A 132 -5.30 -3.03 8.61
CA ALA A 132 -4.54 -3.52 9.75
C ALA A 132 -3.98 -4.93 9.51
N GLY A 133 -4.72 -5.79 8.81
CA GLY A 133 -4.27 -7.10 8.38
C GLY A 133 -3.06 -7.04 7.44
N VAL A 134 -3.07 -6.11 6.49
CA VAL A 134 -1.93 -5.89 5.58
C VAL A 134 -0.71 -5.43 6.37
N ILE A 135 -0.88 -4.47 7.27
CA ILE A 135 0.21 -3.94 8.11
C ILE A 135 0.78 -5.06 9.01
N SER A 136 -0.08 -5.85 9.63
CA SER A 136 0.31 -6.99 10.45
C SER A 136 1.14 -8.01 9.66
N GLN A 137 0.74 -8.30 8.43
CA GLN A 137 1.49 -9.20 7.55
C GLN A 137 2.88 -8.64 7.21
N ARG A 138 2.97 -7.33 6.91
CA ARG A 138 4.24 -6.67 6.65
C ARG A 138 5.17 -6.70 7.86
N LEU A 139 4.61 -6.47 9.05
CA LEU A 139 5.37 -6.54 10.29
C LEU A 139 5.96 -7.94 10.50
N ARG A 140 5.18 -8.99 10.29
CA ARG A 140 5.67 -10.39 10.41
C ARG A 140 6.79 -10.67 9.40
N THR A 141 6.67 -10.18 8.18
CA THR A 141 7.72 -10.33 7.16
C THR A 141 9.02 -9.67 7.60
N ILE A 142 8.95 -8.45 8.11
CA ILE A 142 10.12 -7.71 8.61
C ILE A 142 10.76 -8.43 9.80
N GLN A 143 9.96 -8.89 10.75
CA GLN A 143 10.44 -9.66 11.89
C GLN A 143 11.18 -10.92 11.45
N GLY A 144 10.64 -11.63 10.46
CA GLY A 144 11.30 -12.81 9.89
C GLY A 144 12.66 -12.49 9.26
N MET A 145 12.76 -11.36 8.56
CA MET A 145 14.03 -10.90 7.98
C MET A 145 15.07 -10.58 9.05
N VAL A 146 14.68 -9.91 10.13
CA VAL A 146 15.56 -9.59 11.26
C VAL A 146 16.08 -10.85 11.91
N LEU A 147 15.20 -11.83 12.19
CA LEU A 147 15.58 -13.09 12.80
C LEU A 147 16.59 -13.87 11.94
N LYS A 148 16.38 -13.96 10.64
CA LYS A 148 17.33 -14.60 9.72
C LYS A 148 18.70 -13.93 9.75
N THR A 149 18.76 -12.62 9.81
CA THR A 149 20.01 -11.86 9.88
C THR A 149 20.76 -12.17 11.18
N LEU A 150 20.07 -12.27 12.31
CA LEU A 150 20.67 -12.61 13.60
C LEU A 150 21.22 -14.04 13.63
N TYR A 151 20.48 -15.01 13.09
CA TYR A 151 20.94 -16.41 13.03
C TYR A 151 22.20 -16.59 12.19
N HIS A 152 22.36 -15.86 11.11
CA HIS A 152 23.56 -15.93 10.27
C HIS A 152 24.80 -15.30 10.93
N HIS A 153 24.62 -14.42 11.92
CA HIS A 153 25.74 -13.85 12.68
C HIS A 153 26.28 -14.78 13.77
N ASP A 154 25.45 -15.65 14.30
CA ASP A 154 25.87 -16.60 15.36
C ASP A 154 26.63 -17.82 14.82
N GLU A 155 26.62 -18.05 13.51
CA GLU A 155 27.35 -19.15 12.85
C GLU A 155 28.75 -18.75 12.33
N GLN A 156 29.19 -17.51 12.53
CA GLN A 156 30.53 -17.01 12.19
C GLN A 156 31.36 -16.74 13.44
#